data_581ba71889de94c3b8ee380e60b13254
#
_entry.id   581ba71889de94c3b8ee380e60b13254
#
_cell.length_a   1.000
_cell.length_b   1.000
_cell.length_c   1.000
_cell.angle_alpha   90.00
_cell.angle_beta   90.00
_cell.angle_gamma   90.00
#
_symmetry.space_group_name_H-M   'P 1'
#
loop_
_entity.id
_entity.type
_entity.pdbx_description
1 polymer ?
#
loop_
_entity_poly.entity_id
_entity_poly.type
_entity_poly.pdbx_seq_one_letter_code
_entity_poly.pdbx_strand_id
1 'polypeptide(L)'
;MFADTAATYMVLQDKEYFSVPVTSTVACDYDRTFGVEIIDKGSNAIEGLHYALRSNTITIKAGQRAANVEVRGLYDNIEPTDSLGFILKLVMPEQVNWNLYHDRTKVVMMKSCPYDVNDFTGWCVVTSLFLNQYPGIENTSLQRLIRTEKHPTEENMIILHDWLFSGYDVTIRLDPADPAEPLVTMDKNQILADEGSVFGQILGDNKILVTNSPLYDSYFNSCQKYVTLWIKVHVENMGENVGLVGHFYNIIEWVSDEEADRLQREEGMKPGGVITPHAR
;
A
#
# COMPACT_ATOMS: atom_id res chain seq x y z
N MET A 1 -25.76 16.85 0.01
CA MET A 1 -24.39 17.19 -0.45
C MET A 1 -23.50 15.96 -0.32
N PHE A 2 -22.50 15.84 -1.14
CA PHE A 2 -21.45 14.85 -0.92
C PHE A 2 -20.60 15.23 0.30
N ALA A 3 -20.08 14.24 1.00
CA ALA A 3 -19.21 14.46 2.17
C ALA A 3 -17.87 15.09 1.75
N ASP A 4 -17.29 14.58 0.66
CA ASP A 4 -15.98 14.97 0.16
C ASP A 4 -16.06 15.46 -1.30
N THR A 5 -15.11 16.30 -1.70
CA THR A 5 -14.95 16.76 -3.08
C THR A 5 -14.30 15.71 -3.97
N ALA A 6 -13.56 14.78 -3.38
CA ALA A 6 -12.97 13.60 -4.02
C ALA A 6 -12.77 12.49 -2.99
N ALA A 7 -13.00 11.24 -3.40
CA ALA A 7 -12.75 10.06 -2.57
C ALA A 7 -12.36 8.86 -3.45
N THR A 8 -11.48 8.02 -2.91
CA THR A 8 -11.05 6.78 -3.55
C THR A 8 -11.88 5.60 -3.04
N TYR A 9 -12.28 4.74 -3.95
CA TYR A 9 -13.06 3.53 -3.68
C TYR A 9 -12.36 2.33 -4.30
N MET A 10 -12.19 1.29 -3.48
CA MET A 10 -11.62 0.04 -3.97
C MET A 10 -12.69 -0.80 -4.66
N VAL A 11 -12.39 -1.22 -5.89
CA VAL A 11 -13.22 -2.15 -6.65
C VAL A 11 -12.72 -3.56 -6.33
N LEU A 12 -13.50 -4.31 -5.58
CA LEU A 12 -13.20 -5.66 -5.12
C LEU A 12 -13.89 -6.69 -6.03
N GLN A 13 -13.25 -7.83 -6.22
CA GLN A 13 -13.78 -8.89 -7.07
C GLN A 13 -15.08 -9.49 -6.52
N ASP A 14 -15.21 -9.58 -5.20
CA ASP A 14 -16.31 -10.20 -4.48
C ASP A 14 -17.41 -9.21 -4.05
N LYS A 15 -17.21 -7.91 -4.26
CA LYS A 15 -18.18 -6.87 -3.94
C LYS A 15 -18.78 -6.25 -5.18
N GLU A 16 -20.10 -6.42 -5.31
CA GLU A 16 -20.83 -5.91 -6.47
C GLU A 16 -20.87 -4.38 -6.51
N TYR A 17 -21.03 -3.73 -5.35
CA TYR A 17 -21.18 -2.27 -5.25
C TYR A 17 -20.29 -1.67 -4.17
N PHE A 18 -19.85 -0.44 -4.42
CA PHE A 18 -19.40 0.47 -3.38
C PHE A 18 -20.36 1.63 -3.24
N SER A 19 -20.36 2.27 -2.07
CA SER A 19 -21.34 3.28 -1.70
C SER A 19 -20.72 4.66 -1.61
N VAL A 20 -21.25 5.63 -2.37
CA VAL A 20 -20.84 7.03 -2.30
C VAL A 20 -21.85 7.79 -1.44
N PRO A 21 -21.47 8.26 -0.23
CA PRO A 21 -22.43 8.83 0.71
C PRO A 21 -22.89 10.23 0.29
N VAL A 22 -24.19 10.45 0.41
CA VAL A 22 -24.83 11.76 0.28
C VAL A 22 -25.53 12.10 1.58
N THR A 23 -25.22 13.26 2.13
CA THR A 23 -25.73 13.71 3.41
C THR A 23 -26.59 14.96 3.29
N SER A 24 -27.44 15.18 4.29
CA SER A 24 -28.24 16.38 4.48
C SER A 24 -28.08 16.92 5.89
N THR A 25 -28.02 18.23 6.03
CA THR A 25 -27.93 18.89 7.33
C THR A 25 -29.20 18.74 8.17
N VAL A 26 -30.34 18.48 7.53
CA VAL A 26 -31.66 18.40 8.18
C VAL A 26 -32.31 17.05 7.90
N ALA A 27 -32.94 16.46 8.92
CA ALA A 27 -33.90 15.39 8.75
C ALA A 27 -35.29 15.99 8.45
N CYS A 28 -36.01 15.42 7.47
CA CYS A 28 -37.37 15.79 7.13
C CYS A 28 -38.31 14.64 7.48
N ASP A 29 -39.59 14.94 7.65
CA ASP A 29 -40.66 13.97 7.90
C ASP A 29 -41.21 13.31 6.62
N TYR A 30 -40.59 13.60 5.47
CA TYR A 30 -40.91 13.06 4.15
C TYR A 30 -39.66 12.59 3.40
N ASP A 31 -39.85 11.72 2.42
CA ASP A 31 -38.80 11.24 1.51
C ASP A 31 -38.34 12.34 0.56
N ARG A 32 -37.02 12.47 0.39
CA ARG A 32 -36.41 13.45 -0.54
C ARG A 32 -35.63 12.71 -1.61
N THR A 33 -36.07 12.81 -2.85
CA THR A 33 -35.40 12.20 -4.00
C THR A 33 -34.68 13.24 -4.83
N PHE A 34 -33.43 12.93 -5.18
CA PHE A 34 -32.55 13.78 -5.98
C PHE A 34 -32.04 12.96 -7.19
N GLY A 35 -31.91 13.63 -8.34
CA GLY A 35 -31.23 13.05 -9.49
C GLY A 35 -29.72 12.97 -9.28
N VAL A 36 -29.09 12.05 -9.98
CA VAL A 36 -27.64 11.87 -10.02
C VAL A 36 -27.22 11.90 -11.48
N GLU A 37 -26.27 12.75 -11.82
CA GLU A 37 -25.68 12.91 -13.15
C GLU A 37 -24.18 12.62 -13.12
N ILE A 38 -23.65 12.15 -14.25
CA ILE A 38 -22.22 12.05 -14.50
C ILE A 38 -21.78 13.29 -15.29
N ILE A 39 -20.68 13.90 -14.88
CA ILE A 39 -20.04 15.00 -15.60
C ILE A 39 -18.86 14.44 -16.40
N ASP A 40 -18.93 14.47 -17.72
CA ASP A 40 -17.89 13.93 -18.62
C ASP A 40 -16.58 14.70 -18.51
N LYS A 41 -16.67 16.02 -18.38
CA LYS A 41 -15.47 16.87 -18.25
C LYS A 41 -14.73 16.59 -16.95
N GLY A 42 -13.53 16.01 -17.05
CA GLY A 42 -12.69 15.62 -15.91
C GLY A 42 -12.90 14.18 -15.44
N SER A 43 -13.74 13.41 -16.16
CA SER A 43 -13.89 11.96 -16.02
C SER A 43 -13.02 11.25 -17.05
N ASN A 44 -12.30 10.21 -16.64
CA ASN A 44 -11.59 9.28 -17.51
C ASN A 44 -12.15 7.86 -17.41
N ALA A 45 -12.99 7.57 -16.44
CA ALA A 45 -13.79 6.35 -16.39
C ALA A 45 -15.02 6.48 -17.29
N ILE A 46 -15.40 5.39 -17.95
CA ILE A 46 -16.51 5.31 -18.91
C ILE A 46 -17.61 4.45 -18.31
N GLU A 47 -18.83 5.00 -18.24
CA GLU A 47 -20.00 4.23 -17.80
C GLU A 47 -20.29 3.08 -18.78
N GLY A 48 -20.64 1.91 -18.26
CA GLY A 48 -20.84 0.68 -19.03
C GLY A 48 -19.57 -0.07 -19.39
N LEU A 49 -18.38 0.56 -19.27
CA LEU A 49 -17.09 -0.10 -19.47
C LEU A 49 -16.35 -0.30 -18.12
N HIS A 50 -16.21 0.73 -17.32
CA HIS A 50 -15.44 0.68 -16.06
C HIS A 50 -16.35 0.65 -14.83
N TYR A 51 -17.55 1.20 -14.93
CA TYR A 51 -18.55 1.24 -13.87
C TYR A 51 -19.98 1.31 -14.40
N ALA A 52 -20.94 1.09 -13.50
CA ALA A 52 -22.36 1.34 -13.75
C ALA A 52 -23.02 1.90 -12.47
N LEU A 53 -23.88 2.89 -12.63
CA LEU A 53 -24.74 3.33 -11.53
C LEU A 53 -25.90 2.36 -11.34
N ARG A 54 -26.21 1.99 -10.10
CA ARG A 54 -27.39 1.20 -9.79
C ARG A 54 -28.69 1.94 -10.07
N SER A 55 -28.64 3.28 -9.89
CA SER A 55 -29.77 4.20 -10.15
C SER A 55 -29.24 5.59 -10.43
N ASN A 56 -29.93 6.32 -11.31
CA ASN A 56 -29.69 7.73 -11.56
C ASN A 56 -30.45 8.66 -10.56
N THR A 57 -31.00 8.09 -9.50
CA THR A 57 -31.66 8.84 -8.42
C THR A 57 -31.25 8.27 -7.08
N ILE A 58 -31.28 9.15 -6.05
CA ILE A 58 -31.05 8.82 -4.65
C ILE A 58 -32.20 9.36 -3.79
N THR A 59 -32.66 8.56 -2.83
CA THR A 59 -33.72 8.96 -1.91
C THR A 59 -33.24 8.90 -0.46
N ILE A 60 -33.21 10.07 0.19
CA ILE A 60 -33.04 10.19 1.63
C ILE A 60 -34.43 10.00 2.26
N LYS A 61 -34.62 8.90 2.98
CA LYS A 61 -35.90 8.55 3.59
C LYS A 61 -36.31 9.51 4.71
N ALA A 62 -37.61 9.59 4.98
CA ALA A 62 -38.17 10.33 6.10
C ALA A 62 -37.43 10.00 7.40
N GLY A 63 -37.08 11.00 8.19
CA GLY A 63 -36.30 10.87 9.42
C GLY A 63 -34.81 10.63 9.24
N GLN A 64 -34.32 10.34 8.02
CA GLN A 64 -32.92 10.07 7.73
C GLN A 64 -32.17 11.36 7.28
N ARG A 65 -30.85 11.34 7.46
CA ARG A 65 -29.95 12.43 7.02
C ARG A 65 -28.95 11.98 5.98
N ALA A 66 -28.94 10.72 5.60
CA ALA A 66 -28.00 10.19 4.64
C ALA A 66 -28.64 9.12 3.74
N ALA A 67 -28.11 8.95 2.55
CA ALA A 67 -28.33 7.85 1.65
C ALA A 67 -27.10 7.68 0.76
N ASN A 68 -26.97 6.56 0.03
CA ASN A 68 -25.81 6.27 -0.79
C ASN A 68 -26.18 6.24 -2.27
N VAL A 69 -25.26 6.74 -3.12
CA VAL A 69 -25.23 6.38 -4.53
C VAL A 69 -24.46 5.05 -4.63
N GLU A 70 -25.13 4.01 -5.08
CA GLU A 70 -24.53 2.68 -5.26
C GLU A 70 -23.90 2.60 -6.65
N VAL A 71 -22.60 2.30 -6.67
CA VAL A 71 -21.82 2.19 -7.91
C VAL A 71 -21.23 0.79 -8.01
N ARG A 72 -21.50 0.13 -9.12
CA ARG A 72 -20.87 -1.13 -9.48
C ARG A 72 -19.56 -0.85 -10.24
N GLY A 73 -18.43 -1.24 -9.67
CA GLY A 73 -17.16 -1.27 -10.39
C GLY A 73 -17.10 -2.52 -11.27
N LEU A 74 -16.74 -2.37 -12.54
CA LEU A 74 -16.58 -3.50 -13.46
C LEU A 74 -15.14 -4.02 -13.37
N TYR A 75 -14.90 -4.83 -12.35
CA TYR A 75 -13.59 -5.29 -11.88
C TYR A 75 -12.65 -5.78 -13.00
N ASP A 76 -13.17 -6.60 -13.95
CA ASP A 76 -12.36 -7.21 -15.01
C ASP A 76 -11.89 -6.19 -16.05
N ASN A 77 -12.53 -5.01 -16.11
CA ASN A 77 -12.22 -3.94 -17.06
C ASN A 77 -11.34 -2.83 -16.45
N ILE A 78 -10.86 -3.01 -15.24
CA ILE A 78 -9.95 -2.08 -14.55
C ILE A 78 -8.59 -2.76 -14.42
N GLU A 79 -7.56 -2.15 -14.99
CA GLU A 79 -6.20 -2.66 -14.84
C GLU A 79 -5.65 -2.33 -13.45
N PRO A 80 -4.72 -3.16 -12.90
CA PRO A 80 -4.13 -2.93 -11.57
C PRO A 80 -3.44 -1.58 -11.39
N THR A 81 -2.94 -1.01 -12.48
CA THR A 81 -2.23 0.28 -12.51
C THR A 81 -3.13 1.47 -12.81
N ASP A 82 -4.41 1.22 -13.13
CA ASP A 82 -5.34 2.27 -13.51
C ASP A 82 -5.79 3.09 -12.29
N SER A 83 -5.86 4.39 -12.49
CA SER A 83 -6.56 5.33 -11.62
C SER A 83 -7.70 5.95 -12.41
N LEU A 84 -8.84 5.28 -12.39
CA LEU A 84 -10.03 5.66 -13.14
C LEU A 84 -10.95 6.51 -12.27
N GLY A 85 -11.40 7.64 -12.80
CA GLY A 85 -12.28 8.53 -12.06
C GLY A 85 -13.40 9.12 -12.88
N PHE A 86 -14.52 9.39 -12.23
CA PHE A 86 -15.66 10.11 -12.78
C PHE A 86 -16.22 11.11 -11.77
N ILE A 87 -16.95 12.10 -12.26
CA ILE A 87 -17.55 13.12 -11.40
C ILE A 87 -19.05 12.87 -11.30
N LEU A 88 -19.51 12.61 -10.07
CA LEU A 88 -20.93 12.59 -9.71
C LEU A 88 -21.39 14.00 -9.40
N LYS A 89 -22.61 14.34 -9.86
CA LYS A 89 -23.30 15.58 -9.54
C LYS A 89 -24.72 15.27 -9.08
N LEU A 90 -25.16 15.94 -8.02
CA LEU A 90 -26.57 15.91 -7.59
C LEU A 90 -27.38 16.92 -8.41
N VAL A 91 -28.47 16.45 -8.99
CA VAL A 91 -29.44 17.32 -9.65
C VAL A 91 -30.45 17.79 -8.63
N MET A 92 -30.50 19.07 -8.43
CA MET A 92 -31.22 19.71 -7.35
C MET A 92 -32.24 20.71 -7.85
N PRO A 93 -33.34 20.94 -7.11
CA PRO A 93 -34.29 22.01 -7.44
C PRO A 93 -33.61 23.39 -7.48
N GLU A 94 -33.98 24.22 -8.45
CA GLU A 94 -33.39 25.57 -8.66
C GLU A 94 -33.44 26.51 -7.49
N GLN A 95 -34.27 26.23 -6.47
CA GLN A 95 -34.54 27.08 -5.33
C GLN A 95 -33.51 27.01 -4.20
N VAL A 96 -32.49 26.15 -4.32
CA VAL A 96 -31.49 25.95 -3.25
C VAL A 96 -30.17 26.59 -3.64
N ASN A 97 -29.62 27.39 -2.72
CA ASN A 97 -28.35 28.08 -2.92
C ASN A 97 -27.17 27.13 -2.75
N TRP A 98 -26.80 26.42 -3.83
CA TRP A 98 -25.83 25.33 -3.87
C TRP A 98 -24.37 25.78 -3.78
N ASN A 99 -24.09 27.07 -3.89
CA ASN A 99 -22.73 27.60 -3.76
C ASN A 99 -22.11 27.35 -2.37
N LEU A 100 -22.94 26.96 -1.39
CA LEU A 100 -22.52 26.65 -0.01
C LEU A 100 -22.32 25.13 0.24
N TYR A 101 -22.65 24.27 -0.73
CA TYR A 101 -22.66 22.82 -0.53
C TYR A 101 -21.95 22.10 -1.69
N HIS A 102 -21.29 20.99 -1.37
CA HIS A 102 -20.69 20.14 -2.39
C HIS A 102 -21.77 19.36 -3.15
N ASP A 103 -22.20 19.89 -4.31
CA ASP A 103 -23.13 19.23 -5.23
C ASP A 103 -22.43 18.18 -6.11
N ARG A 104 -21.08 18.14 -6.07
CA ARG A 104 -20.22 17.26 -6.87
C ARG A 104 -19.18 16.58 -6.02
N THR A 105 -18.80 15.37 -6.46
CA THR A 105 -17.64 14.64 -5.93
C THR A 105 -16.92 13.91 -7.04
N LYS A 106 -15.60 13.85 -6.99
CA LYS A 106 -14.80 13.00 -7.86
C LYS A 106 -14.68 11.62 -7.20
N VAL A 107 -15.24 10.62 -7.84
CA VAL A 107 -15.07 9.21 -7.46
C VAL A 107 -13.84 8.69 -8.19
N VAL A 108 -12.84 8.23 -7.46
CA VAL A 108 -11.66 7.56 -8.00
C VAL A 108 -11.80 6.09 -7.70
N MET A 109 -11.72 5.25 -8.71
CA MET A 109 -11.78 3.79 -8.58
C MET A 109 -10.38 3.21 -8.74
N MET A 110 -10.03 2.29 -7.86
CA MET A 110 -8.80 1.52 -7.92
C MET A 110 -9.14 0.03 -7.75
N LYS A 111 -8.51 -0.81 -8.55
CA LYS A 111 -8.65 -2.28 -8.43
C LYS A 111 -7.95 -2.76 -7.17
N SER A 112 -8.61 -3.62 -6.40
CA SER A 112 -8.00 -4.35 -5.29
C SER A 112 -8.09 -5.84 -5.56
N CYS A 113 -6.95 -6.48 -5.75
CA CYS A 113 -6.88 -7.92 -5.99
C CYS A 113 -6.99 -8.69 -4.67
N PRO A 114 -7.58 -9.90 -4.69
CA PRO A 114 -7.59 -10.78 -3.54
C PRO A 114 -6.17 -10.98 -3.00
N TYR A 115 -6.05 -10.98 -1.67
CA TYR A 115 -4.78 -11.24 -1.02
C TYR A 115 -4.54 -12.74 -0.92
N ASP A 116 -3.34 -13.18 -1.33
CA ASP A 116 -2.78 -14.49 -1.04
C ASP A 116 -1.34 -14.32 -0.57
N VAL A 117 -1.01 -14.79 0.63
CA VAL A 117 0.35 -14.74 1.17
C VAL A 117 1.38 -15.44 0.27
N ASN A 118 0.96 -16.44 -0.51
CA ASN A 118 1.83 -17.15 -1.44
C ASN A 118 2.32 -16.26 -2.60
N ASP A 119 1.60 -15.19 -2.93
CA ASP A 119 2.03 -14.20 -3.93
C ASP A 119 3.25 -13.40 -3.48
N PHE A 120 3.55 -13.43 -2.19
CA PHE A 120 4.68 -12.75 -1.55
C PHE A 120 5.78 -13.73 -1.13
N THR A 121 5.92 -14.84 -1.84
CA THR A 121 6.97 -15.85 -1.64
C THR A 121 7.76 -16.10 -2.93
N GLY A 122 8.98 -16.59 -2.78
CA GLY A 122 9.88 -16.83 -3.92
C GLY A 122 10.91 -15.71 -4.10
N TRP A 123 11.25 -15.41 -5.34
CA TRP A 123 12.21 -14.34 -5.63
C TRP A 123 11.58 -12.95 -5.52
N CYS A 124 12.34 -12.03 -4.93
CA CYS A 124 11.99 -10.62 -4.96
C CYS A 124 13.22 -9.72 -5.13
N VAL A 125 13.00 -8.59 -5.78
CA VAL A 125 13.97 -7.49 -5.87
C VAL A 125 13.74 -6.56 -4.69
N VAL A 126 14.78 -6.33 -3.91
CA VAL A 126 14.77 -5.34 -2.81
C VAL A 126 15.54 -4.12 -3.26
N THR A 127 14.88 -2.96 -3.25
CA THR A 127 15.51 -1.64 -3.41
C THR A 127 15.54 -0.96 -2.06
N SER A 128 16.73 -0.60 -1.55
CA SER A 128 16.88 -0.05 -0.20
C SER A 128 17.69 1.22 -0.16
N LEU A 129 17.12 2.29 0.43
CA LEU A 129 17.86 3.52 0.70
C LEU A 129 18.91 3.35 1.81
N PHE A 130 18.76 2.35 2.68
CA PHE A 130 19.78 2.03 3.67
C PHE A 130 21.09 1.56 3.00
N LEU A 131 21.00 0.69 2.00
CA LEU A 131 22.15 0.22 1.23
C LEU A 131 22.87 1.34 0.46
N ASN A 132 22.17 2.43 0.14
CA ASN A 132 22.80 3.60 -0.47
C ASN A 132 23.79 4.29 0.47
N GLN A 133 23.50 4.32 1.76
CA GLN A 133 24.38 4.94 2.77
C GLN A 133 25.41 3.95 3.32
N TYR A 134 25.03 2.67 3.39
CA TYR A 134 25.85 1.60 3.97
C TYR A 134 26.00 0.44 2.99
N PRO A 135 26.74 0.63 1.89
CA PRO A 135 26.74 -0.31 0.78
C PRO A 135 27.55 -1.60 1.02
N GLY A 136 28.27 -1.72 2.13
CA GLY A 136 29.21 -2.82 2.34
C GLY A 136 30.40 -2.80 1.37
N ILE A 137 31.19 -3.87 1.32
CA ILE A 137 32.41 -3.93 0.48
C ILE A 137 32.10 -4.12 -1.01
N GLU A 138 31.04 -4.88 -1.31
CA GLU A 138 30.79 -5.36 -2.68
C GLU A 138 29.73 -4.55 -3.41
N ASN A 139 29.07 -3.64 -2.71
CA ASN A 139 27.84 -3.07 -3.22
C ASN A 139 28.05 -1.77 -3.97
N THR A 140 27.75 -1.81 -5.24
CA THR A 140 27.58 -0.63 -6.09
C THR A 140 26.13 -0.38 -6.47
N SER A 141 25.19 -1.25 -6.05
CA SER A 141 23.77 -1.19 -6.37
C SER A 141 22.91 -1.06 -5.13
N LEU A 142 21.84 -0.28 -5.24
CA LEU A 142 20.76 -0.17 -4.24
C LEU A 142 19.87 -1.42 -4.21
N GLN A 143 20.02 -2.32 -5.19
CA GLN A 143 19.12 -3.44 -5.42
C GLN A 143 19.80 -4.76 -5.15
N ARG A 144 19.03 -5.67 -4.56
CA ARG A 144 19.41 -7.07 -4.33
C ARG A 144 18.26 -7.98 -4.69
N LEU A 145 18.62 -9.18 -5.15
CA LEU A 145 17.66 -10.25 -5.42
C LEU A 145 17.72 -11.24 -4.25
N ILE A 146 16.65 -11.34 -3.48
CA ILE A 146 16.58 -12.25 -2.32
C ILE A 146 15.45 -13.26 -2.47
N ARG A 147 15.42 -14.27 -1.60
CA ARG A 147 14.31 -15.20 -1.49
C ARG A 147 13.46 -14.89 -0.26
N THR A 148 12.18 -15.17 -0.41
CA THR A 148 11.21 -15.08 0.69
C THR A 148 10.44 -16.39 0.78
N GLU A 149 10.00 -16.70 2.00
CA GLU A 149 9.14 -17.84 2.25
C GLU A 149 8.07 -17.48 3.30
N LYS A 150 6.98 -18.26 3.29
CA LYS A 150 5.95 -18.15 4.30
C LYS A 150 6.49 -18.60 5.65
N HIS A 151 6.16 -17.83 6.71
CA HIS A 151 6.50 -18.24 8.07
C HIS A 151 5.79 -19.55 8.44
N PRO A 152 6.50 -20.53 9.03
CA PRO A 152 5.97 -21.88 9.21
C PRO A 152 4.78 -21.97 10.19
N THR A 153 4.66 -21.05 11.12
CA THR A 153 3.64 -21.07 12.20
C THR A 153 2.77 -19.83 12.26
N GLU A 154 3.25 -18.69 11.75
CA GLU A 154 2.54 -17.42 11.82
C GLU A 154 1.78 -17.16 10.51
N GLU A 155 0.50 -16.91 10.63
CA GLU A 155 -0.35 -16.54 9.48
C GLU A 155 0.01 -15.13 8.98
N ASN A 156 -0.04 -14.95 7.65
CA ASN A 156 0.25 -13.67 6.99
C ASN A 156 1.64 -13.09 7.31
N MET A 157 2.57 -13.92 7.75
CA MET A 157 3.96 -13.53 7.97
C MET A 157 4.87 -14.21 6.94
N ILE A 158 5.83 -13.46 6.43
CA ILE A 158 6.86 -13.95 5.50
C ILE A 158 8.25 -13.67 6.07
N ILE A 159 9.18 -14.54 5.72
CA ILE A 159 10.60 -14.44 6.05
C ILE A 159 11.32 -13.90 4.82
N LEU A 160 12.09 -12.84 4.99
CA LEU A 160 12.99 -12.27 4.00
C LEU A 160 14.40 -12.80 4.30
N HIS A 161 14.87 -13.75 3.51
CA HIS A 161 16.20 -14.36 3.70
C HIS A 161 17.30 -13.44 3.23
N ASP A 162 18.35 -13.29 4.05
CA ASP A 162 19.50 -12.43 3.72
C ASP A 162 19.04 -11.01 3.27
N TRP A 163 18.08 -10.41 3.98
CA TRP A 163 17.33 -9.27 3.46
C TRP A 163 18.23 -8.14 2.92
N LEU A 164 18.94 -7.43 3.76
CA LEU A 164 19.88 -6.39 3.31
C LEU A 164 21.33 -6.87 3.41
N PHE A 165 21.63 -7.66 4.43
CA PHE A 165 22.96 -8.22 4.67
C PHE A 165 22.91 -9.74 4.76
N SER A 166 23.93 -10.38 4.20
CA SER A 166 24.03 -11.83 4.18
C SER A 166 24.14 -12.41 5.59
N GLY A 167 23.33 -13.42 5.88
CA GLY A 167 23.24 -14.08 7.18
C GLY A 167 22.21 -13.47 8.15
N TYR A 168 21.44 -12.48 7.73
CA TYR A 168 20.40 -11.83 8.53
C TYR A 168 19.05 -11.92 7.88
N ASP A 169 18.20 -12.79 8.42
CA ASP A 169 16.81 -12.90 8.03
C ASP A 169 15.95 -11.95 8.85
N VAL A 170 14.93 -11.39 8.24
CA VAL A 170 13.91 -10.61 8.93
C VAL A 170 12.51 -11.07 8.54
N THR A 171 11.56 -10.83 9.41
CA THR A 171 10.15 -11.16 9.17
C THR A 171 9.31 -9.91 9.04
N ILE A 172 8.34 -9.96 8.14
CA ILE A 172 7.30 -8.95 8.01
C ILE A 172 5.93 -9.62 8.01
N ARG A 173 4.94 -8.93 8.54
CA ARG A 173 3.53 -9.36 8.56
C ARG A 173 2.73 -8.49 7.62
N LEU A 174 1.94 -9.12 6.76
CA LEU A 174 1.03 -8.49 5.81
C LEU A 174 -0.39 -8.52 6.41
N ASP A 175 -0.99 -7.36 6.65
CA ASP A 175 -2.35 -7.24 7.17
C ASP A 175 -3.31 -6.81 6.06
N PRO A 176 -4.13 -7.73 5.52
CA PRO A 176 -5.08 -7.46 4.45
C PRO A 176 -6.45 -6.96 4.95
N ALA A 177 -6.60 -6.65 6.24
CA ALA A 177 -7.90 -6.35 6.86
C ALA A 177 -8.60 -5.14 6.20
N ASP A 178 -7.84 -4.13 5.80
CA ASP A 178 -8.33 -3.02 4.99
C ASP A 178 -7.76 -3.10 3.57
N PRO A 179 -8.58 -3.48 2.56
CA PRO A 179 -8.11 -3.55 1.18
C PRO A 179 -7.72 -2.20 0.56
N ALA A 180 -8.15 -1.08 1.16
CA ALA A 180 -7.78 0.27 0.70
C ALA A 180 -6.40 0.68 1.22
N GLU A 181 -6.04 0.21 2.42
CA GLU A 181 -4.78 0.50 3.09
C GLU A 181 -4.19 -0.77 3.72
N PRO A 182 -3.80 -1.78 2.91
CA PRO A 182 -3.26 -3.03 3.42
C PRO A 182 -1.88 -2.82 4.04
N LEU A 183 -1.79 -2.96 5.35
CA LEU A 183 -0.61 -2.57 6.12
C LEU A 183 0.47 -3.65 6.17
N VAL A 184 1.72 -3.20 6.31
CA VAL A 184 2.87 -4.06 6.59
C VAL A 184 3.46 -3.70 7.95
N THR A 185 3.68 -4.72 8.77
CA THR A 185 4.34 -4.56 10.06
C THR A 185 5.50 -5.53 10.21
N MET A 186 6.41 -5.25 11.12
CA MET A 186 7.49 -6.15 11.49
C MET A 186 7.65 -6.20 13.00
N ASP A 187 8.14 -7.32 13.53
CA ASP A 187 8.46 -7.45 14.93
C ASP A 187 9.57 -6.46 15.32
N LYS A 188 9.52 -6.01 16.58
CA LYS A 188 10.47 -5.02 17.07
C LYS A 188 11.85 -5.64 17.23
N ASN A 189 12.87 -4.83 16.96
CA ASN A 189 14.27 -5.13 17.29
C ASN A 189 14.80 -6.41 16.62
N GLN A 190 14.42 -6.65 15.38
CA GLN A 190 15.06 -7.71 14.60
C GLN A 190 16.50 -7.29 14.27
N ILE A 191 17.41 -8.25 14.20
CA ILE A 191 18.82 -7.97 13.90
C ILE A 191 18.99 -7.85 12.39
N LEU A 192 19.49 -6.69 11.94
CA LEU A 192 19.73 -6.40 10.52
C LEU A 192 21.17 -6.73 10.10
N ALA A 193 22.14 -6.51 11.00
CA ALA A 193 23.57 -6.75 10.77
C ALA A 193 24.37 -6.53 12.06
N ASP A 194 25.70 -6.75 11.98
CA ASP A 194 26.66 -6.35 13.00
C ASP A 194 27.15 -4.91 12.80
N GLU A 195 27.25 -4.12 13.88
CA GLU A 195 27.77 -2.75 13.83
C GLU A 195 29.21 -2.70 13.26
N GLY A 196 30.08 -3.56 13.79
CA GLY A 196 31.47 -3.63 13.34
C GLY A 196 31.60 -3.93 11.87
N SER A 197 30.70 -4.74 11.33
CA SER A 197 30.69 -5.13 9.92
C SER A 197 30.20 -4.00 8.99
N VAL A 198 29.21 -3.24 9.42
CA VAL A 198 28.58 -2.20 8.59
C VAL A 198 29.21 -0.84 8.79
N PHE A 199 29.48 -0.45 10.06
CA PHE A 199 30.01 0.87 10.40
C PHE A 199 31.53 0.90 10.55
N GLY A 200 32.19 -0.27 10.58
CA GLY A 200 33.64 -0.38 10.84
C GLY A 200 34.01 -0.17 12.30
N GLN A 201 33.03 -0.03 13.20
CA GLN A 201 33.23 0.14 14.64
C GLN A 201 32.01 -0.35 15.40
N ILE A 202 32.25 -0.81 16.65
CA ILE A 202 31.18 -1.20 17.57
C ILE A 202 30.86 0.02 18.42
N LEU A 203 29.61 0.46 18.39
CA LEU A 203 29.08 1.60 19.13
C LEU A 203 28.30 1.18 20.36
N GLY A 204 27.64 0.02 20.31
CA GLY A 204 26.80 -0.54 21.35
C GLY A 204 27.12 -2.01 21.64
N ASP A 205 26.18 -2.90 21.37
CA ASP A 205 26.31 -4.34 21.62
C ASP A 205 26.64 -5.15 20.36
N ASN A 206 27.16 -4.49 19.34
CA ASN A 206 27.48 -5.03 18.02
C ASN A 206 26.25 -5.54 17.25
N LYS A 207 25.08 -4.93 17.46
CA LYS A 207 23.87 -5.25 16.72
C LYS A 207 23.24 -4.02 16.12
N ILE A 208 22.99 -4.04 14.83
CA ILE A 208 22.12 -3.08 14.18
C ILE A 208 20.72 -3.66 14.18
N LEU A 209 19.80 -2.94 14.81
CA LEU A 209 18.43 -3.37 14.99
C LEU A 209 17.50 -2.64 14.03
N VAL A 210 16.44 -3.34 13.62
CA VAL A 210 15.42 -2.83 12.73
C VAL A 210 14.02 -3.05 13.28
N THR A 211 13.15 -2.08 13.08
CA THR A 211 11.71 -2.13 13.39
C THR A 211 10.96 -1.24 12.42
N ASN A 212 9.61 -1.31 12.39
CA ASN A 212 8.83 -0.34 11.62
C ASN A 212 9.17 1.09 12.01
N SER A 213 9.18 1.99 11.02
CA SER A 213 9.24 3.42 11.30
C SER A 213 7.97 3.86 12.03
N PRO A 214 8.06 4.61 13.15
CA PRO A 214 6.88 5.21 13.76
C PRO A 214 6.41 6.49 13.05
N LEU A 215 7.11 6.93 12.01
CA LEU A 215 6.83 8.18 11.30
C LEU A 215 6.04 7.96 10.00
N TYR A 216 6.12 6.76 9.45
CA TYR A 216 5.54 6.42 8.14
C TYR A 216 4.96 5.03 8.17
N ASP A 217 3.77 4.87 7.61
CA ASP A 217 3.16 3.57 7.42
C ASP A 217 3.78 2.83 6.24
N SER A 218 3.71 1.52 6.30
CA SER A 218 4.20 0.59 5.30
C SER A 218 3.02 -0.17 4.72
N TYR A 219 3.00 -0.35 3.39
CA TYR A 219 1.86 -0.92 2.67
C TYR A 219 2.31 -2.02 1.72
N PHE A 220 1.37 -2.88 1.33
CA PHE A 220 1.58 -3.82 0.24
C PHE A 220 0.49 -3.70 -0.84
N ASN A 221 0.78 -4.18 -2.04
CA ASN A 221 -0.16 -4.24 -3.15
C ASN A 221 -0.26 -5.65 -3.68
N SER A 222 -1.44 -6.28 -3.52
CA SER A 222 -1.69 -7.66 -3.98
C SER A 222 -1.75 -7.77 -5.50
N CYS A 223 -2.18 -6.73 -6.21
CA CYS A 223 -2.27 -6.78 -7.66
C CYS A 223 -0.91 -6.75 -8.35
N GLN A 224 0.00 -5.92 -7.85
CA GLN A 224 1.32 -5.69 -8.42
C GLN A 224 2.43 -6.44 -7.65
N LYS A 225 2.07 -7.14 -6.57
CA LYS A 225 2.95 -7.96 -5.73
C LYS A 225 4.20 -7.20 -5.28
N TYR A 226 4.00 -6.08 -4.62
CA TYR A 226 5.08 -5.33 -3.99
C TYR A 226 4.73 -4.89 -2.57
N VAL A 227 5.77 -4.58 -1.81
CA VAL A 227 5.72 -3.98 -0.47
C VAL A 227 6.51 -2.68 -0.48
N THR A 228 5.96 -1.63 0.10
CA THR A 228 6.68 -0.43 0.50
C THR A 228 6.90 -0.50 2.01
N LEU A 229 8.15 -0.51 2.44
CA LEU A 229 8.51 -0.74 3.84
C LEU A 229 9.37 0.40 4.38
N TRP A 230 8.82 1.18 5.30
CA TRP A 230 9.55 2.17 6.08
C TRP A 230 10.09 1.55 7.36
N ILE A 231 11.40 1.56 7.51
CA ILE A 231 12.09 1.02 8.67
C ILE A 231 12.77 2.11 9.48
N LYS A 232 12.81 1.91 10.79
CA LYS A 232 13.71 2.59 11.73
C LYS A 232 14.89 1.67 12.00
N VAL A 233 16.10 2.14 11.72
CA VAL A 233 17.36 1.46 12.04
C VAL A 233 18.01 2.14 13.24
N HIS A 234 18.44 1.36 14.23
CA HIS A 234 19.02 1.89 15.44
C HIS A 234 20.01 0.89 16.07
N VAL A 235 20.81 1.40 17.00
CA VAL A 235 21.77 0.65 17.82
C VAL A 235 21.39 0.85 19.28
N GLU A 236 21.39 -0.21 20.06
CA GLU A 236 21.13 -0.16 21.51
C GLU A 236 22.45 -0.21 22.31
N ASN A 237 22.33 0.03 23.62
CA ASN A 237 23.46 -0.05 24.55
C ASN A 237 24.64 0.90 24.27
N MET A 238 24.36 2.06 23.66
CA MET A 238 25.32 3.16 23.54
C MET A 238 25.37 4.00 24.82
N GLY A 239 25.75 3.39 25.96
CA GLY A 239 25.66 4.02 27.26
C GLY A 239 24.20 4.24 27.71
N GLU A 240 23.80 5.49 28.01
CA GLU A 240 22.41 5.83 28.37
C GLU A 240 21.49 6.08 27.17
N ASN A 241 22.00 6.02 25.93
CA ASN A 241 21.27 6.41 24.75
C ASN A 241 21.09 5.26 23.75
N VAL A 242 19.94 5.21 23.10
CA VAL A 242 19.70 4.43 21.88
C VAL A 242 20.16 5.27 20.70
N GLY A 243 21.11 4.74 19.93
CA GLY A 243 21.61 5.41 18.72
C GLY A 243 20.64 5.24 17.55
N LEU A 244 19.89 6.28 17.22
CA LEU A 244 19.12 6.29 15.97
C LEU A 244 20.08 6.44 14.79
N VAL A 245 20.09 5.45 13.88
CA VAL A 245 20.81 5.53 12.60
C VAL A 245 19.96 6.29 11.56
N GLY A 246 18.67 5.98 11.46
CA GLY A 246 17.78 6.71 10.58
C GLY A 246 16.47 5.97 10.28
N HIS A 247 15.68 6.61 9.43
CA HIS A 247 14.47 6.03 8.83
C HIS A 247 14.72 5.84 7.33
N PHE A 248 14.48 4.62 6.84
CA PHE A 248 14.83 4.26 5.46
C PHE A 248 13.64 3.64 4.75
N TYR A 249 13.48 4.04 3.50
CA TYR A 249 12.47 3.50 2.61
C TYR A 249 13.02 2.32 1.82
N ASN A 250 12.20 1.28 1.72
CA ASN A 250 12.52 0.09 0.94
C ASN A 250 11.31 -0.27 0.07
N ILE A 251 11.60 -0.79 -1.12
CA ILE A 251 10.62 -1.42 -1.99
C ILE A 251 11.04 -2.87 -2.16
N ILE A 252 10.08 -3.78 -2.04
CA ILE A 252 10.27 -5.22 -2.24
C ILE A 252 9.26 -5.64 -3.31
N GLU A 253 9.75 -6.13 -4.46
CA GLU A 253 8.94 -6.46 -5.63
C GLU A 253 9.12 -7.92 -5.97
N TRP A 254 8.05 -8.72 -5.89
CA TRP A 254 8.10 -10.14 -6.24
C TRP A 254 8.13 -10.34 -7.73
N VAL A 255 9.03 -11.22 -8.18
CA VAL A 255 9.29 -11.50 -9.60
C VAL A 255 9.20 -12.99 -9.85
N SER A 256 8.95 -13.39 -11.12
CA SER A 256 8.98 -14.79 -11.51
C SER A 256 10.41 -15.36 -11.47
N ASP A 257 10.53 -16.69 -11.46
CA ASP A 257 11.84 -17.36 -11.53
C ASP A 257 12.57 -17.01 -12.85
N GLU A 258 11.83 -16.89 -13.97
CA GLU A 258 12.42 -16.48 -15.26
C GLU A 258 12.97 -15.04 -15.20
N GLU A 259 12.23 -14.13 -14.57
CA GLU A 259 12.67 -12.75 -14.42
C GLU A 259 13.87 -12.65 -13.48
N ALA A 260 13.87 -13.40 -12.37
CA ALA A 260 15.02 -13.48 -11.48
C ALA A 260 16.29 -13.98 -12.19
N ASP A 261 16.15 -15.01 -13.03
CA ASP A 261 17.23 -15.52 -13.86
C ASP A 261 17.71 -14.50 -14.89
N ARG A 262 16.79 -13.72 -15.48
CA ARG A 262 17.12 -12.65 -16.42
C ARG A 262 17.93 -11.55 -15.72
N LEU A 263 17.45 -11.06 -14.58
CA LEU A 263 18.10 -10.02 -13.78
C LEU A 263 19.53 -10.43 -13.36
N GLN A 264 19.72 -11.69 -12.99
CA GLN A 264 21.06 -12.20 -12.65
C GLN A 264 21.99 -12.27 -13.87
N ARG A 265 21.51 -12.77 -15.01
CA ARG A 265 22.36 -12.99 -16.20
C ARG A 265 22.61 -11.73 -17.00
N GLU A 266 21.59 -10.89 -17.21
CA GLU A 266 21.66 -9.74 -18.12
C GLU A 266 22.02 -8.46 -17.39
N GLU A 267 21.54 -8.29 -16.16
CA GLU A 267 21.78 -7.08 -15.38
C GLU A 267 22.85 -7.25 -14.29
N GLY A 268 23.29 -8.49 -14.08
CA GLY A 268 24.33 -8.82 -13.09
C GLY A 268 23.85 -8.61 -11.63
N MET A 269 22.50 -8.65 -11.39
CA MET A 269 21.96 -8.48 -10.08
C MET A 269 22.39 -9.64 -9.18
N LYS A 270 23.00 -9.32 -8.05
CA LYS A 270 23.52 -10.33 -7.13
C LYS A 270 22.42 -10.92 -6.25
N PRO A 271 22.34 -12.25 -6.12
CA PRO A 271 21.45 -12.90 -5.17
C PRO A 271 21.96 -12.76 -3.73
N GLY A 272 21.01 -12.77 -2.78
CA GLY A 272 21.27 -12.64 -1.35
C GLY A 272 21.66 -11.24 -0.89
N GLY A 273 21.79 -11.07 0.40
CA GLY A 273 22.18 -9.81 1.04
C GLY A 273 23.61 -9.39 0.70
N VAL A 274 23.93 -8.16 1.05
CA VAL A 274 25.29 -7.63 0.89
C VAL A 274 26.25 -8.36 1.81
N ILE A 275 27.41 -8.77 1.29
CA ILE A 275 28.49 -9.35 2.09
C ILE A 275 29.21 -8.21 2.83
N THR A 276 29.33 -8.32 4.13
CA THR A 276 30.09 -7.38 4.94
C THR A 276 31.54 -7.84 5.14
N PRO A 277 32.46 -6.89 5.47
CA PRO A 277 33.89 -7.20 5.60
C PRO A 277 34.25 -8.32 6.59
N HIS A 278 33.40 -8.58 7.55
CA HIS A 278 33.68 -9.49 8.66
C HIS A 278 32.76 -10.70 8.74
N ALA A 279 31.94 -10.94 7.70
CA ALA A 279 31.15 -12.16 7.57
C ALA A 279 32.03 -13.36 7.15
N ARG A 280 33.11 -13.63 7.93
CA ARG A 280 33.96 -14.84 7.79
C ARG A 280 34.05 -15.58 9.11
#